data_603a82cb0ec7eda6ad7d07bcf4b2dc0d
#
_entry.id   603a82cb0ec7eda6ad7d07bcf4b2dc0d
#
_cell.length_a   1.000
_cell.length_b   1.000
_cell.length_c   1.000
_cell.angle_alpha   90.00
_cell.angle_beta   90.00
_cell.angle_gamma   90.00
#
_symmetry.space_group_name_H-M   'P 1'
#
loop_
_entity.id
_entity.type
_entity.pdbx_description
1 polymer ?
#
loop_
_entity_poly.entity_id
_entity_poly.type
_entity_poly.pdbx_seq_one_letter_code
_entity_poly.pdbx_strand_id
1 'polypeptide(L)'
;MDIKVSNMSSVPIYQQVATQIKSNILDGSLKYNDQLPSIRSLAKELEVGIITVKKSYEVLLQEELIYSKGAVGYFVNNIDLATVLTIKKEEYLDELKSIIDKAINDGLNIEDIKDI
;
A
#
# COMPACT_ATOMS: atom_id res chain seq x y z
N MET A 1 1.06 -9.86 -11.40
CA MET A 1 1.48 -8.98 -10.29
C MET A 1 3.00 -9.01 -10.21
N ASP A 2 3.62 -7.88 -10.41
CA ASP A 2 5.08 -7.77 -10.41
C ASP A 2 5.52 -6.94 -9.21
N ILE A 3 6.13 -7.60 -8.23
CA ILE A 3 6.57 -6.97 -6.98
C ILE A 3 8.10 -7.02 -6.91
N LYS A 4 8.69 -5.89 -6.60
CA LYS A 4 10.14 -5.76 -6.43
C LYS A 4 10.46 -5.26 -5.04
N VAL A 5 11.38 -5.93 -4.36
CA VAL A 5 11.80 -5.55 -3.02
C VAL A 5 13.28 -5.18 -3.02
N SER A 6 13.66 -4.27 -2.11
CA SER A 6 15.04 -3.82 -1.98
C SER A 6 15.46 -3.83 -0.51
N ASN A 7 16.58 -4.51 -0.23
CA ASN A 7 17.20 -4.48 1.09
C ASN A 7 17.93 -3.16 1.35
N MET A 8 18.14 -2.37 0.32
CA MET A 8 18.84 -1.07 0.41
C MET A 8 17.90 0.06 0.85
N SER A 9 16.58 -0.16 0.79
CA SER A 9 15.59 0.83 1.22
C SER A 9 15.50 0.88 2.75
N SER A 10 15.19 2.06 3.29
CA SER A 10 14.86 2.23 4.71
C SER A 10 13.48 1.69 5.07
N VAL A 11 12.63 1.43 4.07
CA VAL A 11 11.29 0.88 4.27
C VAL A 11 11.38 -0.62 4.50
N PRO A 12 10.75 -1.16 5.56
CA PRO A 12 10.75 -2.62 5.80
C PRO A 12 10.20 -3.40 4.61
N ILE A 13 10.72 -4.59 4.37
CA ILE A 13 10.31 -5.43 3.23
C ILE A 13 8.81 -5.71 3.25
N TYR A 14 8.24 -6.04 4.41
CA TYR A 14 6.80 -6.32 4.48
C TYR A 14 5.96 -5.14 4.01
N GLN A 15 6.38 -3.92 4.32
CA GLN A 15 5.69 -2.71 3.91
C GLN A 15 5.84 -2.44 2.42
N GLN A 16 7.03 -2.71 1.85
CA GLN A 16 7.25 -2.62 0.41
C GLN A 16 6.29 -3.56 -0.35
N VAL A 17 6.15 -4.78 0.12
CA VAL A 17 5.24 -5.78 -0.48
C VAL A 17 3.79 -5.32 -0.35
N ALA A 18 3.35 -4.94 0.84
CA ALA A 18 1.97 -4.49 1.08
C ALA A 18 1.63 -3.26 0.23
N THR A 19 2.51 -2.28 0.16
CA THR A 19 2.29 -1.05 -0.61
C THR A 19 2.13 -1.35 -2.11
N GLN A 20 2.94 -2.24 -2.66
CA GLN A 20 2.87 -2.59 -4.07
C GLN A 20 1.59 -3.36 -4.42
N ILE A 21 1.18 -4.30 -3.56
CA ILE A 21 -0.09 -5.02 -3.74
C ILE A 21 -1.25 -4.02 -3.66
N LYS A 22 -1.25 -3.15 -2.67
CA LYS A 22 -2.26 -2.10 -2.52
C LYS A 22 -2.36 -1.23 -3.77
N SER A 23 -1.22 -0.79 -4.30
CA SER A 23 -1.19 0.00 -5.54
C SER A 23 -1.82 -0.73 -6.71
N ASN A 24 -1.56 -2.02 -6.86
CA ASN A 24 -2.15 -2.84 -7.92
C ASN A 24 -3.65 -3.03 -7.75
N ILE A 25 -4.14 -3.06 -6.52
CA ILE A 25 -5.58 -3.11 -6.24
C ILE A 25 -6.23 -1.77 -6.59
N LEU A 26 -5.63 -0.67 -6.17
CA LEU A 26 -6.20 0.66 -6.35
C LEU A 26 -6.16 1.13 -7.80
N ASP A 27 -5.17 0.70 -8.59
CA ASP A 27 -5.08 1.07 -10.01
C ASP A 27 -5.85 0.15 -10.95
N GLY A 28 -6.47 -0.90 -10.41
CA GLY A 28 -7.28 -1.84 -11.18
C GLY A 28 -6.50 -2.99 -11.82
N SER A 29 -5.18 -3.08 -11.62
CA SER A 29 -4.38 -4.20 -12.12
C SER A 29 -4.79 -5.51 -11.46
N LEU A 30 -5.12 -5.47 -10.18
CA LEU A 30 -5.75 -6.57 -9.46
C LEU A 30 -7.22 -6.22 -9.24
N LYS A 31 -8.11 -7.09 -9.72
CA LYS A 31 -9.56 -6.86 -9.70
C LYS A 31 -10.23 -7.65 -8.60
N TYR A 32 -11.45 -7.25 -8.25
CA TYR A 32 -12.27 -7.97 -7.28
C TYR A 32 -12.30 -9.47 -7.58
N ASN A 33 -12.08 -10.26 -6.55
CA ASN A 33 -12.01 -11.73 -6.60
C ASN A 33 -10.78 -12.31 -7.29
N ASP A 34 -9.84 -11.50 -7.76
CA ASP A 34 -8.56 -12.04 -8.19
C ASP A 34 -7.86 -12.69 -7.00
N GLN A 35 -7.36 -13.90 -7.22
CA GLN A 35 -6.62 -14.61 -6.18
C GLN A 35 -5.18 -14.12 -6.11
N LEU A 36 -4.73 -13.81 -4.91
CA LEU A 36 -3.33 -13.50 -4.66
C LEU A 36 -2.51 -14.78 -4.60
N PRO A 37 -1.20 -14.72 -4.89
CA PRO A 37 -0.32 -15.85 -4.66
C PRO A 37 -0.40 -16.29 -3.20
N SER A 38 -0.18 -17.58 -2.92
CA SER A 38 -0.06 -18.03 -1.54
C SER A 38 1.13 -17.35 -0.87
N ILE A 39 1.10 -17.26 0.45
CA ILE A 39 2.21 -16.67 1.22
C ILE A 39 3.52 -17.38 0.90
N ARG A 40 3.51 -18.71 0.84
CA ARG A 40 4.71 -19.49 0.53
C ARG A 40 5.22 -19.24 -0.88
N SER A 41 4.31 -19.19 -1.84
CA SER A 41 4.65 -18.92 -3.24
C SER A 41 5.31 -17.55 -3.42
N LEU A 42 4.71 -16.52 -2.84
CA LEU A 42 5.23 -15.16 -2.97
C LEU A 42 6.57 -15.01 -2.23
N ALA A 43 6.70 -15.62 -1.05
CA ALA A 43 7.94 -15.59 -0.30
C ALA A 43 9.09 -16.23 -1.10
N LYS A 44 8.80 -17.36 -1.76
CA LYS A 44 9.78 -18.04 -2.60
C LYS A 44 10.16 -17.20 -3.83
N GLU A 45 9.17 -16.63 -4.49
CA GLU A 45 9.38 -15.79 -5.68
C GLU A 45 10.23 -14.55 -5.35
N LEU A 46 9.97 -13.91 -4.22
CA LEU A 46 10.68 -12.70 -3.80
C LEU A 46 11.97 -12.98 -3.04
N GLU A 47 12.24 -14.24 -2.73
CA GLU A 47 13.39 -14.65 -1.91
C GLU A 47 13.40 -13.98 -0.54
N VAL A 48 12.23 -13.91 0.10
CA VAL A 48 12.05 -13.34 1.43
C VAL A 48 11.41 -14.38 2.36
N GLY A 49 11.41 -14.08 3.66
CA GLY A 49 10.82 -14.98 4.65
C GLY A 49 9.30 -15.07 4.55
N ILE A 50 8.76 -16.24 4.89
CA ILE A 50 7.30 -16.48 4.93
C ILE A 50 6.64 -15.51 5.92
N ILE A 51 7.27 -15.28 7.07
CA ILE A 51 6.75 -14.36 8.10
C ILE A 51 6.63 -12.94 7.56
N THR A 52 7.56 -12.51 6.73
CA THR A 52 7.55 -11.20 6.09
C THR A 52 6.34 -11.05 5.19
N VAL A 53 6.08 -12.01 4.31
CA VAL A 53 4.91 -11.98 3.42
C VAL A 53 3.62 -12.11 4.20
N LYS A 54 3.59 -12.97 5.22
CA LYS A 54 2.43 -13.09 6.10
C LYS A 54 2.06 -11.75 6.73
N LYS A 55 3.04 -11.01 7.20
CA LYS A 55 2.82 -9.68 7.78
C LYS A 55 2.27 -8.71 6.75
N SER A 56 2.74 -8.77 5.51
CA SER A 56 2.21 -7.96 4.41
C SER A 56 0.72 -8.25 4.18
N TYR A 57 0.34 -9.51 4.15
CA TYR A 57 -1.05 -9.91 3.94
C TYR A 57 -1.92 -9.53 5.13
N GLU A 58 -1.40 -9.60 6.35
CA GLU A 58 -2.12 -9.15 7.55
C GLU A 58 -2.44 -7.66 7.49
N VAL A 59 -1.52 -6.84 7.01
CA VAL A 59 -1.75 -5.40 6.79
C VAL A 59 -2.90 -5.19 5.79
N LEU A 60 -2.87 -5.90 4.67
CA LEU A 60 -3.90 -5.79 3.64
C LEU A 60 -5.27 -6.28 4.12
N LEU A 61 -5.30 -7.33 4.93
CA LEU A 61 -6.53 -7.82 5.56
C LEU A 61 -7.11 -6.79 6.52
N GLN A 62 -6.26 -6.17 7.32
CA GLN A 62 -6.67 -5.15 8.28
C GLN A 62 -7.25 -3.92 7.59
N GLU A 63 -6.70 -3.55 6.43
CA GLU A 63 -7.21 -2.45 5.62
C GLU A 63 -8.41 -2.86 4.75
N GLU A 64 -8.85 -4.11 4.85
CA GLU A 64 -9.98 -4.64 4.09
C GLU A 64 -9.78 -4.59 2.57
N LEU A 65 -8.53 -4.61 2.13
CA LEU A 65 -8.18 -4.64 0.71
C LEU A 65 -8.23 -6.05 0.13
N ILE A 66 -8.05 -7.04 0.96
CA ILE A 66 -8.13 -8.46 0.61
C ILE A 66 -8.98 -9.19 1.65
N TYR A 67 -9.43 -10.38 1.30
CA TYR A 67 -10.13 -11.26 2.22
C TYR A 67 -9.63 -12.69 2.08
N SER A 68 -9.87 -13.50 3.12
CA SER A 68 -9.43 -14.89 3.18
C SER A 68 -10.61 -15.83 3.03
N LYS A 69 -10.42 -16.91 2.25
CA LYS A 69 -11.35 -18.03 2.16
C LYS A 69 -10.74 -19.29 2.78
N GLY A 70 -10.24 -19.18 3.99
CA GLY A 70 -9.64 -20.32 4.69
C GLY A 70 -8.48 -20.95 3.90
N ALA A 71 -8.55 -22.26 3.68
CA ALA A 71 -7.49 -23.00 2.98
C ALA A 71 -7.43 -22.68 1.48
N VAL A 72 -8.44 -22.07 0.91
CA VAL A 72 -8.45 -21.73 -0.53
C VAL A 72 -7.47 -20.61 -0.85
N GLY A 73 -7.34 -19.62 0.04
CA GLY A 73 -6.36 -18.57 -0.12
C GLY A 73 -6.90 -17.16 0.10
N TYR A 74 -6.18 -16.20 -0.42
CA TYR A 74 -6.47 -14.77 -0.28
C TYR A 74 -6.93 -14.20 -1.61
N PHE A 75 -7.91 -13.30 -1.56
CA PHE A 75 -8.56 -12.73 -2.73
C PHE A 75 -8.71 -11.22 -2.57
N VAL A 76 -8.70 -10.51 -3.68
CA VAL A 76 -8.94 -9.07 -3.69
C VAL A 76 -10.40 -8.79 -3.31
N ASN A 77 -10.56 -7.89 -2.34
CA ASN A 77 -11.88 -7.51 -1.84
C ASN A 77 -12.61 -6.57 -2.81
N ASN A 78 -13.92 -6.41 -2.60
CA ASN A 78 -14.71 -5.47 -3.37
C ASN A 78 -14.50 -4.06 -2.84
N ILE A 79 -13.83 -3.23 -3.63
CA ILE A 79 -13.54 -1.84 -3.28
C ILE A 79 -14.22 -0.96 -4.32
N ASP A 80 -15.15 -0.11 -3.87
CA ASP A 80 -15.81 0.81 -4.77
C ASP A 80 -14.93 2.04 -5.08
N LEU A 81 -15.27 2.74 -6.14
CA LEU A 81 -14.49 3.90 -6.59
C LEU A 81 -14.48 5.03 -5.55
N ALA A 82 -15.59 5.24 -4.86
CA ALA A 82 -15.69 6.27 -3.83
C ALA A 82 -14.69 6.00 -2.69
N THR A 83 -14.58 4.74 -2.27
CA THR A 83 -13.61 4.32 -1.25
C THR A 83 -12.19 4.55 -1.72
N VAL A 84 -11.88 4.19 -2.97
CA VAL A 84 -10.54 4.40 -3.57
C VAL A 84 -10.20 5.88 -3.58
N LEU A 85 -11.12 6.74 -4.02
CA LEU A 85 -10.90 8.18 -4.08
C LEU A 85 -10.71 8.79 -2.70
N THR A 86 -11.46 8.31 -1.71
CA THR A 86 -11.33 8.76 -0.32
C THR A 86 -9.93 8.42 0.23
N ILE A 87 -9.47 7.20 0.01
CA ILE A 87 -8.13 6.77 0.45
C ILE A 87 -7.05 7.63 -0.20
N LYS A 88 -7.13 7.83 -1.50
CA LYS A 88 -6.15 8.65 -2.24
C LYS A 88 -6.16 10.09 -1.77
N LYS A 89 -7.33 10.65 -1.53
CA LYS A 89 -7.48 12.02 -1.03
C LYS A 89 -6.78 12.19 0.33
N GLU A 90 -6.99 11.25 1.24
CA GLU A 90 -6.36 11.27 2.56
C GLU A 90 -4.83 11.19 2.47
N GLU A 91 -4.31 10.33 1.61
CA GLU A 91 -2.87 10.20 1.37
C GLU A 91 -2.27 11.52 0.88
N TYR A 92 -2.88 12.16 -0.11
CA TYR A 92 -2.41 13.42 -0.64
C TYR A 92 -2.54 14.58 0.35
N LEU A 93 -3.60 14.60 1.16
CA LEU A 93 -3.76 15.62 2.20
C LEU A 93 -2.67 15.49 3.26
N ASP A 94 -2.30 14.29 3.65
CA ASP A 94 -1.22 14.06 4.61
C ASP A 94 0.12 14.53 4.06
N GLU A 95 0.42 14.21 2.80
CA GLU A 95 1.65 14.67 2.13
C GLU A 95 1.68 16.20 2.04
N LEU A 96 0.57 16.81 1.63
CA LEU A 96 0.46 18.27 1.51
C LEU A 96 0.65 18.95 2.85
N LYS A 97 0.02 18.43 3.90
CA LYS A 97 0.15 18.97 5.26
C LYS A 97 1.60 18.89 5.72
N SER A 98 2.29 17.79 5.46
CA SER A 98 3.68 17.59 5.81
C SER A 98 4.58 18.62 5.12
N ILE A 99 4.33 18.88 3.84
CA ILE A 99 5.08 19.89 3.06
C ILE A 99 4.82 21.29 3.61
N ILE A 100 3.59 21.61 3.92
CA ILE A 100 3.22 22.93 4.49
C ILE A 100 3.91 23.13 5.85
N ASP A 101 3.85 22.14 6.72
CA ASP A 101 4.50 22.21 8.04
C ASP A 101 6.01 22.42 7.90
N LYS A 102 6.62 21.74 6.97
CA LYS A 102 8.05 21.90 6.68
C LYS A 102 8.38 23.30 6.19
N ALA A 103 7.58 23.83 5.27
CA ALA A 103 7.76 25.18 4.73
C ALA A 103 7.64 26.24 5.85
N ILE A 104 6.67 26.10 6.73
CA ILE A 104 6.49 27.00 7.87
C ILE A 104 7.69 26.93 8.82
N ASN A 105 8.18 25.73 9.10
CA ASN A 105 9.38 25.54 9.94
C ASN A 105 10.63 26.16 9.32
N ASP A 106 10.68 26.24 7.99
CA ASP A 106 11.79 26.87 7.27
C ASP A 106 11.65 28.40 7.19
N GLY A 107 10.61 28.98 7.80
CA GLY A 107 10.42 30.41 7.91
C GLY A 107 9.48 31.03 6.90
N LEU A 108 8.82 30.22 6.08
CA LEU A 108 7.83 30.72 5.13
C LEU A 108 6.47 30.91 5.81
N ASN A 109 5.69 31.87 5.35
CA ASN A 109 4.33 32.05 5.83
C ASN A 109 3.31 31.53 4.80
N ILE A 110 2.04 31.49 5.18
CA ILE A 110 0.99 30.93 4.30
C ILE A 110 0.86 31.71 3.00
N GLU A 111 1.08 33.03 3.01
CA GLU A 111 1.01 33.84 1.79
C GLU A 111 2.12 33.46 0.81
N ASP A 112 3.33 33.19 1.31
CA ASP A 112 4.45 32.72 0.47
C ASP A 112 4.11 31.40 -0.21
N ILE A 113 3.44 30.51 0.50
CA ILE A 113 3.02 29.21 -0.03
C ILE A 113 1.95 29.37 -1.10
N LYS A 114 1.02 30.29 -0.93
CA LYS A 114 -0.05 30.55 -1.90
C LYS A 114 0.47 31.10 -3.23
N ASP A 115 1.62 31.74 -3.22
CA ASP A 115 2.23 32.31 -4.42
C ASP A 115 2.95 31.25 -5.28
N ILE A 116 3.07 30.04 -4.78
CA ILE A 116 3.60 28.90 -5.53
C ILE A 116 2.48 28.28 -6.35
#